data_5c75a58e05a00a62557927b315e66815
#
_entry.id   5c75a58e05a00a62557927b315e66815
#
_cell.length_a   1.000
_cell.length_b   1.000
_cell.length_c   1.000
_cell.angle_alpha   90.00
_cell.angle_beta   90.00
_cell.angle_gamma   90.00
#
_symmetry.space_group_name_H-M   'P 1'
#
loop_
_entity.id
_entity.type
_entity.pdbx_description
1 polymer ?
#
loop_
_entity_poly.entity_id
_entity_poly.type
_entity_poly.pdbx_seq_one_letter_code
_entity_poly.pdbx_strand_id
1 'polypeptide(L)'
;MQNLLPYIKNNLNPMLAQILLQALQNSNNEKFFTFVLENIEMICTWLNSSEFRDKYLSTKHPYPPLINPEFIETDASRHCAELAWDLNLPLPQHYKFIYISPHGVGAAAFLRYLNQCCDVICFASWCLPADAKERYCAHYMCLNDNAISQYAINISEVNIPYFDKYLSLLDFDSKIICGVRDPIGILKHCWGRDWSKVLRNYPSEFNLTYDWRYYIHYLTHKSNEIKINIEELQQGSFILSSLLKHFNKDKVYYLDMEEISQSKALNTMNSLAFKFDFTPPHNEHLALFRIKEFRGYIRYLFPITLYANSKDIHNTFYLNTPKNNKNFNTDKISSIPVILDRKHINPQKIDIIQEIIKNDLCDDMGVYIDKDDFEKVKQNELLFSTIKHYLRDFLHEIKITIDETESKMMKEKDVIDYFEKNKSLIHTFFNIFEDELSHLKQKCPNIIASWKYYNKFLKLYQG
;
A
#
# COMPACT_ATOMS: atom_id res chain seq x y z
N MET A 1 14.56 4.11 39.30
CA MET A 1 15.74 3.50 38.65
C MET A 1 16.84 3.06 39.58
N GLN A 2 17.19 3.78 40.68
CA GLN A 2 18.29 3.41 41.56
C GLN A 2 18.15 2.00 42.18
N ASN A 3 16.95 1.52 42.49
CA ASN A 3 16.72 0.20 43.09
C ASN A 3 16.49 -0.92 42.05
N LEU A 4 16.19 -0.58 40.76
CA LEU A 4 15.89 -1.53 39.73
C LEU A 4 17.14 -2.30 39.25
N LEU A 5 18.23 -1.59 39.04
CA LEU A 5 19.47 -2.20 38.52
C LEU A 5 20.08 -3.26 39.48
N PRO A 6 20.16 -3.04 40.82
CA PRO A 6 20.57 -4.09 41.76
C PRO A 6 19.61 -5.29 41.71
N TYR A 7 18.31 -5.05 41.68
CA TYR A 7 17.31 -6.13 41.61
C TYR A 7 17.48 -7.02 40.37
N ILE A 8 17.62 -6.40 39.18
CA ILE A 8 17.85 -7.10 37.92
C ILE A 8 19.12 -7.96 38.00
N LYS A 9 20.22 -7.39 38.47
CA LYS A 9 21.51 -8.10 38.58
C LYS A 9 21.50 -9.27 39.59
N ASN A 10 20.65 -9.20 40.61
CA ASN A 10 20.54 -10.27 41.61
C ASN A 10 19.60 -11.41 41.16
N ASN A 11 18.63 -11.15 40.26
CA ASN A 11 17.60 -12.10 39.87
C ASN A 11 17.78 -12.66 38.46
N LEU A 12 18.63 -12.06 37.62
CA LEU A 12 18.89 -12.50 36.25
C LEU A 12 20.38 -12.75 36.04
N ASN A 13 20.71 -13.78 35.25
CA ASN A 13 22.08 -13.93 34.79
C ASN A 13 22.48 -12.77 33.85
N PRO A 14 23.79 -12.53 33.59
CA PRO A 14 24.24 -11.38 32.81
C PRO A 14 23.60 -11.23 31.42
N MET A 15 23.33 -12.35 30.71
CA MET A 15 22.72 -12.33 29.38
C MET A 15 21.25 -11.89 29.46
N LEU A 16 20.46 -12.43 30.37
CA LEU A 16 19.06 -12.06 30.58
C LEU A 16 18.91 -10.63 31.08
N ALA A 17 19.81 -10.23 32.00
CA ALA A 17 19.88 -8.84 32.49
C ALA A 17 20.17 -7.87 31.34
N GLN A 18 21.04 -8.24 30.39
CA GLN A 18 21.35 -7.41 29.22
C GLN A 18 20.14 -7.23 28.34
N ILE A 19 19.32 -8.26 28.08
CA ILE A 19 18.08 -8.19 27.29
C ILE A 19 17.15 -7.12 27.88
N LEU A 20 16.86 -7.19 29.17
CA LEU A 20 15.99 -6.23 29.84
C LEU A 20 16.54 -4.82 29.85
N LEU A 21 17.84 -4.67 30.17
CA LEU A 21 18.50 -3.37 30.19
C LEU A 21 18.56 -2.71 28.83
N GLN A 22 18.76 -3.48 27.78
CA GLN A 22 18.74 -2.98 26.39
C GLN A 22 17.35 -2.48 25.99
N ALA A 23 16.29 -3.18 26.37
CA ALA A 23 14.91 -2.70 26.13
C ALA A 23 14.63 -1.40 26.89
N LEU A 24 15.06 -1.30 28.16
CA LEU A 24 14.94 -0.08 28.98
C LEU A 24 15.72 1.10 28.36
N GLN A 25 16.89 0.87 27.79
CA GLN A 25 17.70 1.92 27.16
C GLN A 25 17.11 2.42 25.83
N ASN A 26 16.44 1.55 25.10
CA ASN A 26 15.88 1.85 23.79
C ASN A 26 14.47 2.45 23.82
N SER A 27 13.82 2.49 24.99
CA SER A 27 12.49 3.07 25.15
C SER A 27 12.54 4.45 25.81
N ASN A 28 11.71 5.37 25.30
CA ASN A 28 11.42 6.67 25.92
C ASN A 28 10.00 6.71 26.51
N ASN A 29 9.32 5.57 26.63
CA ASN A 29 7.94 5.47 27.06
C ASN A 29 7.85 5.36 28.59
N GLU A 30 7.36 6.42 29.26
CA GLU A 30 7.21 6.44 30.72
C GLU A 30 6.31 5.31 31.25
N LYS A 31 5.29 4.92 30.49
CA LYS A 31 4.39 3.83 30.87
C LYS A 31 5.07 2.47 30.81
N PHE A 32 5.97 2.28 29.86
CA PHE A 32 6.83 1.08 29.83
C PHE A 32 7.72 1.01 31.08
N PHE A 33 8.34 2.11 31.49
CA PHE A 33 9.13 2.13 32.71
C PHE A 33 8.30 1.85 33.95
N THR A 34 7.12 2.43 34.06
CA THR A 34 6.18 2.18 35.16
C THR A 34 5.76 0.70 35.17
N PHE A 35 5.38 0.16 34.03
CA PHE A 35 5.02 -1.25 33.90
C PHE A 35 6.15 -2.18 34.34
N VAL A 36 7.38 -1.93 33.91
CA VAL A 36 8.56 -2.74 34.33
C VAL A 36 8.79 -2.66 35.84
N LEU A 37 8.63 -1.48 36.42
CA LEU A 37 8.81 -1.33 37.89
C LEU A 37 7.76 -2.10 38.67
N GLU A 38 6.50 -2.04 38.25
CA GLU A 38 5.38 -2.70 38.92
C GLU A 38 5.38 -4.22 38.72
N ASN A 39 5.98 -4.72 37.62
CA ASN A 39 5.91 -6.12 37.20
C ASN A 39 7.30 -6.79 37.16
N ILE A 40 8.30 -6.25 37.82
CA ILE A 40 9.69 -6.73 37.68
C ILE A 40 9.86 -8.19 38.09
N GLU A 41 9.14 -8.65 39.13
CA GLU A 41 9.17 -10.04 39.56
C GLU A 41 8.62 -11.00 38.50
N MET A 42 7.50 -10.65 37.88
CA MET A 42 6.89 -11.42 36.78
C MET A 42 7.86 -11.48 35.58
N ILE A 43 8.49 -10.35 35.23
CA ILE A 43 9.47 -10.27 34.14
C ILE A 43 10.67 -11.17 34.42
N CYS A 44 11.24 -11.10 35.61
CA CYS A 44 12.36 -11.96 35.99
C CYS A 44 11.99 -13.45 36.01
N THR A 45 10.78 -13.77 36.47
CA THR A 45 10.24 -15.16 36.45
C THR A 45 10.13 -15.69 35.03
N TRP A 46 9.54 -14.90 34.11
CA TRP A 46 9.44 -15.25 32.72
C TRP A 46 10.79 -15.46 32.05
N LEU A 47 11.69 -14.49 32.16
CA LEU A 47 13.02 -14.56 31.56
C LEU A 47 13.85 -15.76 32.04
N ASN A 48 13.63 -16.23 33.27
CA ASN A 48 14.29 -17.43 33.82
C ASN A 48 13.58 -18.73 33.49
N SER A 49 12.39 -18.69 32.87
CA SER A 49 11.59 -19.89 32.60
C SER A 49 12.27 -20.79 31.54
N SER A 50 11.91 -22.09 31.58
CA SER A 50 12.32 -23.04 30.53
C SER A 50 11.68 -22.68 29.18
N GLU A 51 10.42 -22.26 29.21
CA GLU A 51 9.69 -21.85 28.00
C GLU A 51 10.35 -20.68 27.27
N PHE A 52 10.75 -19.63 27.99
CA PHE A 52 11.51 -18.52 27.42
C PHE A 52 12.83 -19.00 26.80
N ARG A 53 13.55 -19.87 27.50
CA ARG A 53 14.81 -20.42 27.00
C ARG A 53 14.62 -21.20 25.71
N ASP A 54 13.61 -22.08 25.68
CA ASP A 54 13.38 -22.99 24.56
C ASP A 54 12.85 -22.23 23.33
N LYS A 55 11.95 -21.27 23.52
CA LYS A 55 11.37 -20.49 22.41
C LYS A 55 12.28 -19.39 21.86
N TYR A 56 12.99 -18.69 22.73
CA TYR A 56 13.66 -17.44 22.34
C TYR A 56 15.19 -17.47 22.46
N LEU A 57 15.77 -18.08 23.49
CA LEU A 57 17.22 -18.13 23.63
C LEU A 57 17.86 -19.19 22.72
N SER A 58 17.25 -20.38 22.63
CA SER A 58 17.74 -21.45 21.75
C SER A 58 17.73 -21.05 20.29
N THR A 59 16.73 -20.26 19.89
CA THR A 59 16.55 -19.74 18.52
C THR A 59 17.35 -18.46 18.28
N LYS A 60 18.00 -17.89 19.32
CA LYS A 60 18.70 -16.60 19.26
C LYS A 60 17.81 -15.48 18.77
N HIS A 61 16.56 -15.45 19.24
CA HIS A 61 15.59 -14.43 18.83
C HIS A 61 16.14 -13.02 19.15
N PRO A 62 16.21 -12.09 18.15
CA PRO A 62 16.89 -10.82 18.32
C PRO A 62 16.17 -9.85 19.28
N TYR A 63 14.86 -9.99 19.42
CA TYR A 63 13.99 -9.18 20.28
C TYR A 63 13.03 -10.06 21.07
N PRO A 64 13.53 -10.84 22.05
CA PRO A 64 12.67 -11.75 22.81
C PRO A 64 11.68 -10.97 23.69
N PRO A 65 10.44 -11.45 23.88
CA PRO A 65 9.43 -10.79 24.68
C PRO A 65 9.83 -10.75 26.16
N LEU A 66 9.63 -9.61 26.80
CA LEU A 66 10.01 -9.38 28.19
C LEU A 66 9.03 -9.98 29.20
N ILE A 67 7.85 -10.37 28.77
CA ILE A 67 6.81 -11.07 29.53
C ILE A 67 6.27 -12.23 28.68
N ASN A 68 5.57 -13.17 29.32
CA ASN A 68 4.86 -14.20 28.55
C ASN A 68 3.75 -13.54 27.72
N PRO A 69 3.77 -13.65 26.39
CA PRO A 69 2.75 -13.06 25.53
C PRO A 69 1.31 -13.50 25.81
N GLU A 70 1.12 -14.65 26.45
CA GLU A 70 -0.20 -15.21 26.77
C GLU A 70 -0.88 -14.53 27.98
N PHE A 71 -0.12 -13.77 28.78
CA PHE A 71 -0.63 -13.18 30.03
C PHE A 71 -0.95 -11.69 29.93
N ILE A 72 -0.92 -11.10 28.76
CA ILE A 72 -1.27 -9.70 28.63
C ILE A 72 -2.73 -9.54 28.15
N GLU A 73 -3.50 -8.71 28.86
CA GLU A 73 -4.78 -8.25 28.34
C GLU A 73 -4.52 -7.32 27.17
N THR A 74 -5.07 -7.64 26.01
CA THR A 74 -4.92 -6.86 24.79
C THR A 74 -6.18 -6.06 24.52
N ASP A 75 -6.01 -4.79 24.17
CA ASP A 75 -7.08 -3.95 23.63
C ASP A 75 -6.59 -3.21 22.38
N ALA A 76 -7.51 -2.62 21.62
CA ALA A 76 -7.22 -1.88 20.40
C ALA A 76 -6.69 -0.46 20.65
N SER A 77 -6.29 -0.11 21.89
CA SER A 77 -5.80 1.22 22.20
C SER A 77 -4.36 1.42 21.70
N ARG A 78 -4.09 2.64 21.30
CA ARG A 78 -2.73 3.07 20.94
C ARG A 78 -1.73 2.82 22.07
N HIS A 79 -2.20 2.99 23.29
CA HIS A 79 -1.39 2.85 24.49
C HIS A 79 -0.91 1.40 24.70
N CYS A 80 -1.81 0.43 24.57
CA CYS A 80 -1.46 -0.99 24.66
C CYS A 80 -0.53 -1.40 23.51
N ALA A 81 -0.73 -0.87 22.31
CA ALA A 81 0.15 -1.13 21.17
C ALA A 81 1.58 -0.63 21.39
N GLU A 82 1.76 0.56 21.95
CA GLU A 82 3.08 1.10 22.27
C GLU A 82 3.79 0.31 23.38
N LEU A 83 3.05 -0.10 24.41
CA LEU A 83 3.59 -0.95 25.47
C LEU A 83 3.98 -2.32 24.94
N ALA A 84 3.15 -2.93 24.09
CA ALA A 84 3.44 -4.22 23.45
C ALA A 84 4.72 -4.17 22.61
N TRP A 85 4.92 -3.09 21.84
CA TRP A 85 6.18 -2.86 21.11
C TRP A 85 7.37 -2.79 22.04
N ASP A 86 7.30 -2.01 23.13
CA ASP A 86 8.41 -1.82 24.05
C ASP A 86 8.72 -3.11 24.85
N LEU A 87 7.71 -3.95 25.10
CA LEU A 87 7.83 -5.28 25.68
C LEU A 87 8.29 -6.36 24.68
N ASN A 88 8.53 -6.03 23.41
CA ASN A 88 8.85 -6.96 22.33
C ASN A 88 7.78 -8.05 22.12
N LEU A 89 6.52 -7.74 22.31
CA LEU A 89 5.48 -8.74 22.12
C LEU A 89 5.24 -9.00 20.62
N PRO A 90 5.07 -10.27 20.22
CA PRO A 90 4.67 -10.57 18.85
C PRO A 90 3.29 -9.96 18.53
N LEU A 91 3.05 -9.63 17.25
CA LEU A 91 1.71 -9.26 16.82
C LEU A 91 0.73 -10.44 17.02
N PRO A 92 -0.54 -10.17 17.38
CA PRO A 92 -1.57 -11.21 17.45
C PRO A 92 -1.64 -11.99 16.14
N GLN A 93 -1.65 -13.34 16.22
CA GLN A 93 -1.44 -14.25 15.07
C GLN A 93 -2.72 -14.55 14.27
N HIS A 94 -3.78 -13.78 14.39
CA HIS A 94 -5.04 -14.05 13.68
C HIS A 94 -5.19 -13.29 12.35
N TYR A 95 -4.11 -12.69 11.80
CA TYR A 95 -4.13 -12.22 10.41
C TYR A 95 -4.08 -13.41 9.43
N LYS A 96 -4.74 -13.26 8.30
CA LYS A 96 -4.90 -14.34 7.31
C LYS A 96 -3.59 -14.70 6.60
N PHE A 97 -2.76 -13.69 6.30
CA PHE A 97 -1.46 -13.84 5.64
C PHE A 97 -0.64 -12.54 5.70
N ILE A 98 0.63 -12.68 5.35
CA ILE A 98 1.51 -11.53 5.05
C ILE A 98 1.61 -11.41 3.53
N TYR A 99 1.34 -10.22 2.99
CA TYR A 99 1.53 -9.91 1.57
C TYR A 99 2.84 -9.14 1.38
N ILE A 100 3.86 -9.79 0.84
CA ILE A 100 5.10 -9.12 0.43
C ILE A 100 4.89 -8.61 -0.99
N SER A 101 4.95 -7.30 -1.16
CA SER A 101 4.61 -6.64 -2.41
C SER A 101 5.69 -5.64 -2.86
N PRO A 102 6.76 -6.11 -3.51
CA PRO A 102 7.74 -5.22 -4.12
C PRO A 102 7.09 -4.15 -5.01
N HIS A 103 7.72 -2.98 -5.14
CA HIS A 103 7.19 -1.95 -6.01
C HIS A 103 7.15 -2.44 -7.47
N GLY A 104 6.02 -2.23 -8.13
CA GLY A 104 5.84 -2.58 -9.53
C GLY A 104 5.18 -3.93 -9.82
N VAL A 105 4.85 -4.73 -8.80
CA VAL A 105 4.19 -6.06 -8.93
C VAL A 105 2.66 -6.01 -8.99
N GLY A 106 2.05 -4.82 -9.09
CA GLY A 106 0.59 -4.69 -9.15
C GLY A 106 -0.11 -4.67 -7.79
N ALA A 107 0.63 -4.42 -6.71
CA ALA A 107 0.13 -4.42 -5.34
C ALA A 107 -1.16 -3.59 -5.14
N ALA A 108 -1.26 -2.44 -5.79
CA ALA A 108 -2.42 -1.57 -5.68
C ALA A 108 -3.74 -2.23 -6.14
N ALA A 109 -3.69 -3.03 -7.20
CA ALA A 109 -4.85 -3.78 -7.67
C ALA A 109 -5.24 -4.89 -6.69
N PHE A 110 -4.26 -5.66 -6.24
CA PHE A 110 -4.49 -6.74 -5.29
C PHE A 110 -5.06 -6.24 -3.96
N LEU A 111 -4.48 -5.18 -3.39
CA LEU A 111 -4.98 -4.54 -2.18
C LEU A 111 -6.41 -4.01 -2.33
N ARG A 112 -6.74 -3.45 -3.52
CA ARG A 112 -8.11 -3.03 -3.79
C ARG A 112 -9.08 -4.21 -3.81
N TYR A 113 -8.71 -5.33 -4.45
CA TYR A 113 -9.57 -6.53 -4.45
C TYR A 113 -9.79 -7.08 -3.05
N LEU A 114 -8.74 -7.11 -2.22
CA LEU A 114 -8.87 -7.53 -0.82
C LEU A 114 -9.83 -6.61 -0.05
N ASN A 115 -9.57 -5.31 -0.07
CA ASN A 115 -10.31 -4.33 0.75
C ASN A 115 -11.73 -4.07 0.28
N GLN A 116 -11.97 -4.07 -1.04
CA GLN A 116 -13.28 -3.68 -1.58
C GLN A 116 -14.13 -4.85 -2.06
N CYS A 117 -13.52 -6.01 -2.31
CA CYS A 117 -14.25 -7.14 -2.87
C CYS A 117 -14.33 -8.35 -1.94
N CYS A 118 -13.41 -8.47 -0.96
CA CYS A 118 -13.24 -9.69 -0.16
C CYS A 118 -13.30 -9.45 1.36
N ASP A 119 -13.66 -8.26 1.82
CA ASP A 119 -13.75 -7.88 3.24
C ASP A 119 -12.45 -8.11 4.05
N VAL A 120 -11.29 -8.13 3.38
CA VAL A 120 -10.00 -8.26 4.04
C VAL A 120 -9.35 -6.90 4.17
N ILE A 121 -9.22 -6.37 5.37
CA ILE A 121 -8.48 -5.13 5.59
C ILE A 121 -6.99 -5.41 5.43
N CYS A 122 -6.38 -4.73 4.46
CA CYS A 122 -4.95 -4.81 4.21
C CYS A 122 -4.46 -3.42 3.78
N PHE A 123 -3.75 -2.74 4.67
CA PHE A 123 -3.22 -1.41 4.37
C PHE A 123 -2.06 -1.47 3.40
N ALA A 124 -2.02 -0.52 2.49
CA ALA A 124 -0.85 -0.34 1.65
C ALA A 124 0.33 0.16 2.49
N SER A 125 1.46 -0.55 2.46
CA SER A 125 2.65 -0.23 3.26
C SER A 125 3.15 1.21 3.03
N TRP A 126 3.07 1.71 1.79
CA TRP A 126 3.42 3.10 1.44
C TRP A 126 2.44 4.17 1.96
N CYS A 127 1.29 3.76 2.52
CA CYS A 127 0.35 4.66 3.20
C CYS A 127 0.52 4.65 4.71
N LEU A 128 1.35 3.75 5.24
CA LEU A 128 1.68 3.68 6.66
C LEU A 128 2.86 4.60 6.98
N PRO A 129 3.05 5.00 8.24
CA PRO A 129 4.19 5.79 8.65
C PRO A 129 5.53 5.15 8.29
N ALA A 130 6.54 5.97 7.99
CA ALA A 130 7.90 5.52 7.72
C ALA A 130 8.68 5.24 9.02
N ASP A 131 8.06 4.50 9.94
CA ASP A 131 8.60 4.10 11.24
C ASP A 131 8.04 2.73 11.63
N ALA A 132 8.89 1.82 12.06
CA ALA A 132 8.49 0.44 12.34
C ALA A 132 7.61 0.31 13.58
N LYS A 133 7.82 1.14 14.63
CA LYS A 133 6.96 1.18 15.81
C LYS A 133 5.56 1.62 15.45
N GLU A 134 5.43 2.66 14.65
CA GLU A 134 4.16 3.17 14.19
C GLU A 134 3.40 2.13 13.34
N ARG A 135 4.10 1.40 12.46
CA ARG A 135 3.52 0.29 11.67
C ARG A 135 3.05 -0.84 12.58
N TYR A 136 3.89 -1.25 13.53
CA TYR A 136 3.51 -2.26 14.50
C TYR A 136 2.26 -1.85 15.28
N CYS A 137 2.21 -0.61 15.80
CA CYS A 137 1.06 -0.11 16.52
C CYS A 137 -0.21 -0.08 15.67
N ALA A 138 -0.12 0.34 14.40
CA ALA A 138 -1.25 0.33 13.49
C ALA A 138 -1.80 -1.11 13.27
N HIS A 139 -0.92 -2.08 13.03
CA HIS A 139 -1.34 -3.48 12.90
C HIS A 139 -1.88 -4.06 14.20
N TYR A 140 -1.23 -3.78 15.33
CA TYR A 140 -1.65 -4.24 16.65
C TYR A 140 -3.08 -3.76 16.99
N MET A 141 -3.35 -2.47 16.77
CA MET A 141 -4.68 -1.89 17.01
C MET A 141 -5.76 -2.56 16.13
N CYS A 142 -5.46 -2.75 14.83
CA CYS A 142 -6.40 -3.42 13.93
C CYS A 142 -6.65 -4.88 14.29
N LEU A 143 -5.62 -5.59 14.72
CA LEU A 143 -5.75 -6.99 15.13
C LEU A 143 -6.51 -7.16 16.46
N ASN A 144 -6.54 -6.16 17.33
CA ASN A 144 -7.31 -6.18 18.57
C ASN A 144 -8.66 -5.44 18.45
N ASP A 145 -9.03 -4.95 17.26
CA ASP A 145 -10.34 -4.34 17.02
C ASP A 145 -11.37 -5.41 16.62
N ASN A 146 -12.32 -5.67 17.49
CA ASN A 146 -13.39 -6.64 17.26
C ASN A 146 -14.29 -6.31 16.06
N ALA A 147 -14.26 -5.08 15.54
CA ALA A 147 -14.99 -4.71 14.34
C ALA A 147 -14.30 -5.22 13.06
N ILE A 148 -13.03 -5.63 13.14
CA ILE A 148 -12.24 -6.13 12.01
C ILE A 148 -12.25 -7.66 12.02
N SER A 149 -13.05 -8.27 11.14
CA SER A 149 -13.18 -9.72 11.07
C SER A 149 -12.05 -10.41 10.29
N GLN A 150 -11.45 -9.73 9.32
CA GLN A 150 -10.39 -10.29 8.46
C GLN A 150 -9.31 -9.25 8.21
N TYR A 151 -8.08 -9.61 8.51
CA TYR A 151 -6.92 -8.73 8.39
C TYR A 151 -5.76 -9.43 7.69
N ALA A 152 -5.00 -8.68 6.90
CA ALA A 152 -3.72 -9.11 6.33
C ALA A 152 -2.67 -7.99 6.47
N ILE A 153 -1.41 -8.37 6.57
CA ILE A 153 -0.29 -7.45 6.72
C ILE A 153 0.39 -7.27 5.35
N ASN A 154 0.60 -6.03 4.91
CA ASN A 154 1.35 -5.74 3.69
C ASN A 154 2.74 -5.19 4.01
N ILE A 155 3.76 -5.72 3.34
CA ILE A 155 5.16 -5.27 3.42
C ILE A 155 5.65 -4.94 2.02
N SER A 156 6.06 -3.68 1.79
CA SER A 156 6.59 -3.22 0.50
C SER A 156 7.84 -2.34 0.60
N GLU A 157 8.16 -1.85 1.79
CA GLU A 157 9.28 -0.94 2.05
C GLU A 157 10.05 -1.43 3.25
N VAL A 158 11.35 -1.58 3.10
CA VAL A 158 12.24 -2.17 4.12
C VAL A 158 13.19 -1.16 4.74
N ASN A 159 13.37 0.01 4.13
CA ASN A 159 14.29 1.04 4.62
C ASN A 159 13.58 2.00 5.59
N ILE A 160 13.24 1.47 6.76
CA ILE A 160 12.67 2.26 7.86
C ILE A 160 13.37 1.93 9.17
N PRO A 161 13.46 2.87 10.13
CA PRO A 161 14.08 2.62 11.43
C PRO A 161 13.44 1.42 12.15
N TYR A 162 14.28 0.60 12.80
CA TYR A 162 13.86 -0.59 13.57
C TYR A 162 13.08 -1.66 12.79
N PHE A 163 13.27 -1.73 11.47
CA PHE A 163 12.54 -2.69 10.62
C PHE A 163 12.83 -4.15 11.00
N ASP A 164 14.07 -4.49 11.36
CA ASP A 164 14.42 -5.84 11.81
C ASP A 164 13.66 -6.23 13.09
N LYS A 165 13.44 -5.27 14.01
CA LYS A 165 12.58 -5.51 15.17
C LYS A 165 11.15 -5.80 14.75
N TYR A 166 10.58 -4.99 13.87
CA TYR A 166 9.22 -5.20 13.37
C TYR A 166 9.05 -6.58 12.74
N LEU A 167 9.98 -6.99 11.87
CA LEU A 167 9.94 -8.31 11.24
C LEU A 167 10.04 -9.46 12.26
N SER A 168 10.86 -9.30 13.30
CA SER A 168 11.04 -10.33 14.33
C SER A 168 9.81 -10.50 15.23
N LEU A 169 8.89 -9.52 15.26
CA LEU A 169 7.63 -9.57 15.99
C LEU A 169 6.46 -10.11 15.14
N LEU A 170 6.72 -10.49 13.87
CA LEU A 170 5.79 -11.24 13.04
C LEU A 170 5.98 -12.75 13.26
N ASP A 171 4.93 -13.52 13.01
CA ASP A 171 5.03 -14.98 13.10
C ASP A 171 5.84 -15.55 11.94
N PHE A 172 6.94 -16.25 12.26
CA PHE A 172 7.81 -16.93 11.30
C PHE A 172 7.05 -17.92 10.41
N ASP A 173 6.03 -18.59 10.95
CA ASP A 173 5.23 -19.62 10.26
C ASP A 173 4.00 -19.06 9.54
N SER A 174 3.87 -17.75 9.44
CA SER A 174 2.78 -17.12 8.71
C SER A 174 2.69 -17.60 7.28
N LYS A 175 1.47 -17.75 6.77
CA LYS A 175 1.23 -17.89 5.33
C LYS A 175 1.66 -16.61 4.62
N ILE A 176 2.37 -16.74 3.52
CA ILE A 176 2.90 -15.59 2.78
C ILE A 176 2.42 -15.62 1.33
N ILE A 177 1.94 -14.49 0.85
CA ILE A 177 1.76 -14.20 -0.57
C ILE A 177 2.88 -13.27 -1.00
N CYS A 178 3.69 -13.67 -1.98
CA CYS A 178 4.69 -12.82 -2.61
C CYS A 178 4.21 -12.37 -3.98
N GLY A 179 3.98 -11.07 -4.16
CA GLY A 179 3.75 -10.51 -5.48
C GLY A 179 5.03 -10.54 -6.30
N VAL A 180 4.95 -11.07 -7.52
CA VAL A 180 6.10 -11.14 -8.45
C VAL A 180 5.71 -10.65 -9.84
N ARG A 181 6.72 -10.27 -10.61
CA ARG A 181 6.58 -9.80 -11.98
C ARG A 181 7.90 -9.93 -12.71
N ASP A 182 7.85 -10.02 -14.07
CA ASP A 182 9.01 -9.85 -14.94
C ASP A 182 9.87 -8.65 -14.48
N PRO A 183 11.15 -8.84 -14.08
CA PRO A 183 12.00 -7.78 -13.54
C PRO A 183 12.14 -6.57 -14.47
N ILE A 184 12.10 -6.80 -15.79
CA ILE A 184 12.12 -5.71 -16.77
C ILE A 184 10.84 -4.88 -16.69
N GLY A 185 9.70 -5.52 -16.39
CA GLY A 185 8.46 -4.82 -16.11
C GLY A 185 8.48 -4.03 -14.80
N ILE A 186 9.23 -4.49 -13.79
CA ILE A 186 9.49 -3.74 -12.54
C ILE A 186 10.35 -2.52 -12.85
N LEU A 187 11.47 -2.68 -13.56
CA LEU A 187 12.35 -1.57 -13.95
C LEU A 187 11.60 -0.51 -14.79
N LYS A 188 10.79 -0.95 -15.77
CA LYS A 188 9.92 -0.04 -16.53
C LYS A 188 9.03 0.79 -15.60
N HIS A 189 8.46 0.18 -14.57
CA HIS A 189 7.60 0.87 -13.61
C HIS A 189 8.37 1.90 -12.79
N CYS A 190 9.58 1.57 -12.34
CA CYS A 190 10.42 2.45 -11.54
C CYS A 190 11.03 3.59 -12.36
N TRP A 191 11.58 3.28 -13.53
CA TRP A 191 12.26 4.27 -14.37
C TRP A 191 11.31 5.12 -15.21
N GLY A 192 10.19 4.53 -15.65
CA GLY A 192 9.23 5.19 -16.52
C GLY A 192 8.29 6.17 -15.83
N ARG A 193 8.45 6.44 -14.52
CA ARG A 193 7.55 7.31 -13.75
C ARG A 193 8.31 8.34 -12.95
N ASP A 194 7.78 9.58 -12.98
CA ASP A 194 8.25 10.65 -12.11
C ASP A 194 7.45 10.63 -10.79
N TRP A 195 7.97 9.87 -9.82
CA TRP A 195 7.34 9.72 -8.51
C TRP A 195 7.34 11.00 -7.69
N SER A 196 8.19 11.99 -8.03
CA SER A 196 8.19 13.30 -7.36
C SER A 196 6.86 14.05 -7.53
N LYS A 197 6.08 13.72 -8.56
CA LYS A 197 4.75 14.29 -8.77
C LYS A 197 3.72 13.85 -7.74
N VAL A 198 3.90 12.68 -7.16
CA VAL A 198 3.01 12.13 -6.12
C VAL A 198 3.05 12.95 -4.84
N LEU A 199 4.18 13.59 -4.56
CA LEU A 199 4.42 14.38 -3.35
C LEU A 199 3.96 15.83 -3.47
N ARG A 200 3.41 16.24 -4.63
CA ARG A 200 2.94 17.62 -4.84
C ARG A 200 1.54 17.79 -4.30
N ASN A 201 1.29 18.92 -3.62
CA ASN A 201 -0.06 19.31 -3.24
C ASN A 201 -0.83 19.75 -4.49
N TYR A 202 -1.67 18.89 -5.01
CA TYR A 202 -2.61 19.21 -6.06
C TYR A 202 -3.88 19.83 -5.44
N PRO A 203 -4.53 20.79 -6.12
CA PRO A 203 -5.85 21.24 -5.70
C PRO A 203 -6.82 20.03 -5.70
N SER A 204 -7.43 19.78 -4.58
CA SER A 204 -8.41 18.69 -4.42
C SER A 204 -9.85 19.21 -4.32
N GLU A 205 -10.03 20.53 -4.38
CA GLU A 205 -11.30 21.20 -4.21
C GLU A 205 -11.52 22.21 -5.32
N PHE A 206 -12.66 22.12 -5.99
CA PHE A 206 -13.07 23.00 -7.07
C PHE A 206 -14.45 23.60 -6.77
N ASN A 207 -14.80 24.67 -7.50
CA ASN A 207 -16.18 25.08 -7.72
C ASN A 207 -16.45 25.20 -9.23
N LEU A 208 -17.66 25.50 -9.63
CA LEU A 208 -18.04 25.60 -11.05
C LEU A 208 -17.30 26.69 -11.82
N THR A 209 -16.67 27.65 -11.15
CA THR A 209 -15.90 28.73 -11.80
C THR A 209 -14.42 28.36 -12.04
N TYR A 210 -13.95 27.25 -11.46
CA TYR A 210 -12.55 26.84 -11.57
C TYR A 210 -12.20 26.38 -12.99
N ASP A 211 -11.13 26.93 -13.55
CA ASP A 211 -10.59 26.50 -14.84
C ASP A 211 -9.75 25.22 -14.65
N TRP A 212 -10.36 24.05 -14.82
CA TRP A 212 -9.75 22.76 -14.64
C TRP A 212 -8.61 22.43 -15.64
N ARG A 213 -8.40 23.24 -16.69
CA ARG A 213 -7.24 23.10 -17.59
C ARG A 213 -5.92 23.27 -16.87
N TYR A 214 -5.90 24.06 -15.79
CA TYR A 214 -4.74 24.16 -14.92
C TYR A 214 -4.44 22.86 -14.18
N TYR A 215 -5.48 22.14 -13.76
CA TYR A 215 -5.34 20.85 -13.11
C TYR A 215 -4.84 19.77 -14.06
N ILE A 216 -5.41 19.68 -15.25
CA ILE A 216 -5.04 18.71 -16.29
C ILE A 216 -3.57 18.84 -16.69
N HIS A 217 -3.00 20.04 -16.64
CA HIS A 217 -1.57 20.25 -16.90
C HIS A 217 -0.66 19.40 -15.99
N TYR A 218 -1.08 19.06 -14.77
CA TYR A 218 -0.33 18.19 -13.87
C TYR A 218 -0.30 16.71 -14.32
N LEU A 219 -1.21 16.30 -15.18
CA LEU A 219 -1.26 14.94 -15.72
C LEU A 219 -0.18 14.69 -16.77
N THR A 220 0.38 15.73 -17.37
CA THR A 220 1.34 15.57 -18.46
C THR A 220 2.68 15.02 -17.95
N HIS A 221 3.17 13.97 -18.60
CA HIS A 221 4.49 13.40 -18.32
C HIS A 221 5.59 14.28 -18.94
N LYS A 222 6.65 14.59 -18.17
CA LYS A 222 7.68 15.53 -18.61
C LYS A 222 9.04 14.92 -18.97
N SER A 223 9.34 13.67 -18.59
CA SER A 223 10.68 13.10 -18.79
C SER A 223 10.66 11.60 -18.97
N ASN A 224 11.39 11.13 -19.99
CA ASN A 224 11.75 9.72 -20.19
C ASN A 224 13.23 9.47 -19.80
N GLU A 225 13.84 10.35 -19.01
CA GLU A 225 15.20 10.18 -18.56
C GLU A 225 15.27 9.03 -17.53
N ILE A 226 16.09 8.03 -17.84
CA ILE A 226 16.33 6.91 -16.93
C ILE A 226 17.33 7.34 -15.88
N LYS A 227 16.87 7.38 -14.62
CA LYS A 227 17.72 7.59 -13.45
C LYS A 227 17.87 6.27 -12.71
N ILE A 228 19.10 5.74 -12.70
CA ILE A 228 19.40 4.48 -12.02
C ILE A 228 19.84 4.78 -10.59
N ASN A 229 19.06 4.31 -9.63
CA ASN A 229 19.43 4.23 -8.24
C ASN A 229 19.27 2.77 -7.78
N ILE A 230 20.37 2.03 -7.76
CA ILE A 230 20.36 0.60 -7.41
C ILE A 230 19.95 0.38 -5.95
N GLU A 231 20.42 1.24 -5.05
CA GLU A 231 20.07 1.15 -3.63
C GLU A 231 18.57 1.31 -3.41
N GLU A 232 17.94 2.30 -4.03
CA GLU A 232 16.48 2.50 -3.95
C GLU A 232 15.71 1.30 -4.52
N LEU A 233 16.18 0.71 -5.63
CA LEU A 233 15.58 -0.50 -6.19
C LEU A 233 15.65 -1.68 -5.24
N GLN A 234 16.75 -1.87 -4.52
CA GLN A 234 16.93 -2.94 -3.53
C GLN A 234 16.18 -2.68 -2.22
N GLN A 235 15.77 -1.45 -1.95
CA GLN A 235 14.97 -1.07 -0.77
C GLN A 235 13.46 -1.13 -0.99
N GLY A 236 12.99 -1.20 -2.25
CA GLY A 236 11.56 -1.18 -2.54
C GLY A 236 11.10 -2.17 -3.63
N SER A 237 11.93 -2.45 -4.63
CA SER A 237 11.53 -3.23 -5.82
C SER A 237 12.12 -4.62 -5.88
N PHE A 238 13.30 -4.83 -5.32
CA PHE A 238 13.99 -6.13 -5.26
C PHE A 238 14.30 -6.45 -3.80
N ILE A 239 13.28 -6.85 -3.05
CA ILE A 239 13.29 -7.02 -1.59
C ILE A 239 12.98 -8.45 -1.13
N LEU A 240 12.62 -9.36 -2.06
CA LEU A 240 12.17 -10.71 -1.70
C LEU A 240 13.29 -11.52 -1.04
N SER A 241 14.49 -11.50 -1.62
CA SER A 241 15.63 -12.25 -1.07
C SER A 241 15.96 -11.82 0.36
N SER A 242 15.87 -10.52 0.65
CA SER A 242 16.13 -9.96 1.97
C SER A 242 15.04 -10.29 2.98
N LEU A 243 13.77 -10.30 2.55
CA LEU A 243 12.63 -10.55 3.43
C LEU A 243 12.38 -12.03 3.70
N LEU A 244 12.50 -12.88 2.68
CA LEU A 244 12.19 -14.31 2.81
C LEU A 244 13.09 -15.08 3.78
N LYS A 245 14.24 -14.53 4.16
CA LYS A 245 15.09 -15.12 5.20
C LYS A 245 14.48 -15.04 6.61
N HIS A 246 13.50 -14.17 6.82
CA HIS A 246 12.82 -13.97 8.10
C HIS A 246 11.56 -14.85 8.27
N PHE A 247 11.23 -15.68 7.26
CA PHE A 247 10.01 -16.47 7.24
C PHE A 247 10.24 -17.90 6.79
N ASN A 248 9.30 -18.77 7.13
CA ASN A 248 9.27 -20.14 6.64
C ASN A 248 8.97 -20.15 5.13
N LYS A 249 10.00 -20.46 4.35
CA LYS A 249 9.93 -20.45 2.87
C LYS A 249 8.93 -21.46 2.31
N ASP A 250 8.60 -22.52 3.03
CA ASP A 250 7.61 -23.52 2.60
C ASP A 250 6.19 -22.95 2.59
N LYS A 251 5.92 -21.93 3.39
CA LYS A 251 4.63 -21.23 3.49
C LYS A 251 4.42 -20.14 2.42
N VAL A 252 5.39 -19.94 1.52
CA VAL A 252 5.35 -18.91 0.48
C VAL A 252 4.52 -19.37 -0.72
N TYR A 253 3.57 -18.54 -1.12
CA TYR A 253 2.85 -18.60 -2.40
C TYR A 253 3.24 -17.42 -3.26
N TYR A 254 3.62 -17.68 -4.50
CA TYR A 254 3.96 -16.63 -5.47
C TYR A 254 2.75 -16.28 -6.31
N LEU A 255 2.46 -14.98 -6.39
CA LEU A 255 1.37 -14.39 -7.17
C LEU A 255 1.99 -13.55 -8.29
N ASP A 256 1.97 -14.07 -9.53
CA ASP A 256 2.41 -13.29 -10.67
C ASP A 256 1.43 -12.15 -10.97
N MET A 257 1.93 -10.97 -11.29
CA MET A 257 1.12 -9.81 -11.65
C MET A 257 0.12 -10.12 -12.78
N GLU A 258 0.46 -11.02 -13.69
CA GLU A 258 -0.44 -11.45 -14.77
C GLU A 258 -1.70 -12.15 -14.25
N GLU A 259 -1.63 -12.82 -13.12
CA GLU A 259 -2.77 -13.50 -12.48
C GLU A 259 -3.81 -12.51 -11.92
N ILE A 260 -3.39 -11.29 -11.61
CA ILE A 260 -4.29 -10.21 -11.17
C ILE A 260 -4.64 -9.23 -12.29
N SER A 261 -4.39 -9.60 -13.55
CA SER A 261 -4.89 -8.87 -14.72
C SER A 261 -6.43 -8.92 -14.79
N GLN A 262 -7.03 -7.95 -15.48
CA GLN A 262 -8.48 -7.82 -15.57
C GLN A 262 -9.21 -9.12 -15.99
N SER A 263 -8.59 -9.93 -16.84
CA SER A 263 -9.18 -11.19 -17.33
C SER A 263 -9.06 -12.37 -16.37
N LYS A 264 -8.10 -12.34 -15.44
CA LYS A 264 -7.77 -13.47 -14.55
C LYS A 264 -8.08 -13.19 -13.08
N ALA A 265 -8.06 -11.91 -12.68
CA ALA A 265 -8.11 -11.50 -11.28
C ALA A 265 -9.27 -12.12 -10.48
N LEU A 266 -10.48 -12.19 -11.04
CA LEU A 266 -11.62 -12.78 -10.33
C LEU A 266 -11.39 -14.25 -9.98
N ASN A 267 -10.91 -15.05 -10.93
CA ASN A 267 -10.65 -16.48 -10.70
C ASN A 267 -9.49 -16.64 -9.70
N THR A 268 -8.46 -15.82 -9.81
CA THR A 268 -7.33 -15.81 -8.88
C THR A 268 -7.79 -15.48 -7.47
N MET A 269 -8.60 -14.44 -7.29
CA MET A 269 -9.09 -14.06 -5.96
C MET A 269 -9.98 -15.14 -5.33
N ASN A 270 -10.85 -15.82 -6.11
CA ASN A 270 -11.61 -16.97 -5.62
C ASN A 270 -10.70 -18.12 -5.15
N SER A 271 -9.66 -18.43 -5.92
CA SER A 271 -8.67 -19.45 -5.57
C SER A 271 -7.88 -19.09 -4.30
N LEU A 272 -7.46 -17.84 -4.19
CA LEU A 272 -6.74 -17.33 -3.01
C LEU A 272 -7.65 -17.32 -1.77
N ALA A 273 -8.90 -16.92 -1.91
CA ALA A 273 -9.88 -16.93 -0.83
C ALA A 273 -10.01 -18.33 -0.21
N PHE A 274 -10.15 -19.35 -1.04
CA PHE A 274 -10.16 -20.73 -0.57
C PHE A 274 -8.84 -21.16 0.10
N LYS A 275 -7.69 -20.81 -0.51
CA LYS A 275 -6.36 -21.21 -0.03
C LYS A 275 -5.96 -20.55 1.28
N PHE A 276 -6.30 -19.26 1.45
CA PHE A 276 -5.89 -18.42 2.57
C PHE A 276 -7.02 -18.19 3.59
N ASP A 277 -8.17 -18.82 3.38
CA ASP A 277 -9.32 -18.76 4.27
C ASP A 277 -9.82 -17.33 4.51
N PHE A 278 -10.18 -16.64 3.43
CA PHE A 278 -10.84 -15.35 3.50
C PHE A 278 -12.09 -15.30 2.62
N THR A 279 -12.92 -14.27 2.79
CA THR A 279 -14.17 -14.10 2.04
C THR A 279 -13.89 -13.98 0.53
N PRO A 280 -14.50 -14.82 -0.32
CA PRO A 280 -14.38 -14.67 -1.77
C PRO A 280 -15.05 -13.38 -2.26
N PRO A 281 -14.70 -12.90 -3.47
CA PRO A 281 -15.29 -11.68 -4.03
C PRO A 281 -16.81 -11.69 -4.06
N HIS A 282 -17.44 -10.64 -3.54
CA HIS A 282 -18.89 -10.47 -3.60
C HIS A 282 -19.38 -10.22 -5.03
N ASN A 283 -20.52 -10.81 -5.39
CA ASN A 283 -21.09 -10.70 -6.73
C ASN A 283 -21.36 -9.26 -7.17
N GLU A 284 -21.78 -8.41 -6.26
CA GLU A 284 -22.06 -6.98 -6.50
C GLU A 284 -20.80 -6.17 -6.84
N HIS A 285 -19.60 -6.70 -6.52
CA HIS A 285 -18.31 -6.04 -6.73
C HIS A 285 -17.56 -6.49 -7.99
N LEU A 286 -18.14 -7.39 -8.79
CA LEU A 286 -17.49 -7.97 -9.98
C LEU A 286 -17.08 -6.92 -11.03
N ALA A 287 -17.78 -5.80 -11.10
CA ALA A 287 -17.42 -4.71 -12.00
C ALA A 287 -16.03 -4.13 -11.70
N LEU A 288 -15.58 -4.17 -10.45
CA LEU A 288 -14.26 -3.67 -10.04
C LEU A 288 -13.10 -4.45 -10.65
N PHE A 289 -13.30 -5.73 -10.99
CA PHE A 289 -12.27 -6.55 -11.63
C PHE A 289 -11.99 -6.15 -13.09
N ARG A 290 -12.88 -5.40 -13.73
CA ARG A 290 -12.72 -4.90 -15.09
C ARG A 290 -11.97 -3.59 -15.17
N ILE A 291 -11.68 -2.95 -14.04
CA ILE A 291 -11.05 -1.65 -13.98
C ILE A 291 -9.54 -1.77 -14.12
N LYS A 292 -8.93 -0.98 -15.00
CA LYS A 292 -7.48 -0.85 -15.07
C LYS A 292 -6.98 -0.03 -13.90
N GLU A 293 -6.29 -0.68 -12.95
CA GLU A 293 -5.89 -0.07 -11.68
C GLU A 293 -4.98 1.14 -11.82
N PHE A 294 -4.10 1.12 -12.79
CA PHE A 294 -3.12 2.18 -12.94
C PHE A 294 -3.19 2.80 -14.34
N ARG A 295 -3.63 4.05 -14.40
CA ARG A 295 -3.65 4.87 -15.61
C ARG A 295 -2.89 6.17 -15.35
N GLY A 296 -1.62 6.22 -15.78
CA GLY A 296 -0.79 7.40 -15.59
C GLY A 296 -0.70 7.84 -14.12
N TYR A 297 -0.89 9.12 -13.88
CA TYR A 297 -0.85 9.73 -12.54
C TYR A 297 -2.25 9.93 -11.93
N ILE A 298 -3.32 9.49 -12.57
CA ILE A 298 -4.70 9.73 -12.13
C ILE A 298 -4.95 9.27 -10.69
N ARG A 299 -4.31 8.17 -10.28
CA ARG A 299 -4.43 7.63 -8.94
C ARG A 299 -4.10 8.65 -7.84
N TYR A 300 -3.17 9.56 -8.13
CA TYR A 300 -2.69 10.53 -7.15
C TYR A 300 -3.39 11.87 -7.22
N LEU A 301 -4.27 12.05 -8.20
CA LEU A 301 -5.02 13.26 -8.42
C LEU A 301 -6.41 13.22 -7.79
N PHE A 302 -6.92 12.04 -7.53
CA PHE A 302 -8.21 11.82 -6.88
C PHE A 302 -8.05 11.50 -5.39
N PRO A 303 -9.08 11.76 -4.55
CA PRO A 303 -10.36 12.37 -4.94
C PRO A 303 -10.29 13.89 -5.17
N ILE A 304 -11.22 14.39 -6.01
CA ILE A 304 -11.48 15.81 -6.21
C ILE A 304 -12.91 16.09 -5.79
N THR A 305 -13.14 17.16 -5.03
CA THR A 305 -14.49 17.60 -4.65
C THR A 305 -14.87 18.86 -5.43
N LEU A 306 -15.91 18.75 -6.26
CA LEU A 306 -16.58 19.89 -6.87
C LEU A 306 -17.67 20.40 -5.93
N TYR A 307 -17.54 21.59 -5.40
CA TYR A 307 -18.55 22.28 -4.62
C TYR A 307 -19.48 23.04 -5.56
N ALA A 308 -20.64 22.47 -5.85
CA ALA A 308 -21.60 23.04 -6.80
C ALA A 308 -22.55 24.01 -6.08
N ASN A 309 -22.64 25.24 -6.56
CA ASN A 309 -23.53 26.27 -6.03
C ASN A 309 -24.28 26.99 -7.16
N SER A 310 -25.57 27.25 -6.98
CA SER A 310 -26.38 28.00 -7.93
C SER A 310 -25.86 29.43 -8.19
N LYS A 311 -25.16 30.04 -7.24
CA LYS A 311 -24.53 31.36 -7.41
C LYS A 311 -23.45 31.38 -8.48
N ASP A 312 -22.82 30.21 -8.72
CA ASP A 312 -21.69 30.08 -9.65
C ASP A 312 -22.13 29.84 -11.10
N ILE A 313 -23.42 29.58 -11.35
CA ILE A 313 -23.93 29.16 -12.66
C ILE A 313 -23.59 30.17 -13.75
N HIS A 314 -23.77 31.45 -13.49
CA HIS A 314 -23.51 32.51 -14.48
C HIS A 314 -22.01 32.75 -14.78
N ASN A 315 -21.15 32.27 -13.89
CA ASN A 315 -19.69 32.40 -13.99
C ASN A 315 -19.00 31.06 -14.25
N THR A 316 -19.76 30.02 -14.57
CA THR A 316 -19.24 28.68 -14.79
C THR A 316 -18.16 28.68 -15.88
N PHE A 317 -17.07 27.96 -15.60
CA PHE A 317 -16.03 27.72 -16.57
C PHE A 317 -16.53 26.79 -17.70
N TYR A 318 -16.24 27.20 -18.94
CA TYR A 318 -16.44 26.40 -20.14
C TYR A 318 -15.17 26.40 -21.00
N LEU A 319 -15.01 25.38 -21.87
CA LEU A 319 -13.81 25.21 -22.72
C LEU A 319 -13.42 26.46 -23.51
N ASN A 320 -14.39 27.26 -23.96
CA ASN A 320 -14.16 28.46 -24.75
C ASN A 320 -13.91 29.72 -23.93
N THR A 321 -13.97 29.65 -22.59
CA THR A 321 -13.67 30.79 -21.75
C THR A 321 -12.16 31.04 -21.65
N PRO A 322 -11.70 32.30 -21.56
CA PRO A 322 -10.30 32.60 -21.28
C PRO A 322 -9.84 31.97 -19.98
N LYS A 323 -8.56 31.56 -19.93
CA LYS A 323 -7.97 31.00 -18.70
C LYS A 323 -8.01 32.06 -17.60
N ASN A 324 -8.75 31.83 -16.55
CA ASN A 324 -8.78 32.68 -15.36
C ASN A 324 -8.84 31.83 -14.10
N ASN A 325 -7.71 31.79 -13.39
CA ASN A 325 -7.58 31.01 -12.14
C ASN A 325 -7.40 31.89 -10.92
N LYS A 326 -7.73 33.19 -11.04
CA LYS A 326 -7.52 34.12 -9.94
C LYS A 326 -8.67 34.00 -8.94
N ASN A 327 -8.36 33.46 -7.77
CA ASN A 327 -9.15 33.57 -6.55
C ASN A 327 -10.58 32.97 -6.63
N PHE A 328 -10.69 31.68 -6.93
CA PHE A 328 -11.97 31.02 -6.62
C PHE A 328 -12.05 30.80 -5.11
N ASN A 329 -13.12 31.33 -4.49
CA ASN A 329 -13.43 31.08 -3.10
C ASN A 329 -14.55 30.04 -3.04
N THR A 330 -14.28 28.89 -2.43
CA THR A 330 -15.24 27.81 -2.33
C THR A 330 -16.12 28.00 -1.10
N ASP A 331 -17.39 28.36 -1.31
CA ASP A 331 -18.39 28.38 -0.27
C ASP A 331 -18.86 26.92 0.03
N LYS A 332 -18.17 26.29 0.96
CA LYS A 332 -18.43 24.88 1.32
C LYS A 332 -19.77 24.68 2.06
N ILE A 333 -20.24 25.70 2.75
CA ILE A 333 -21.42 25.60 3.64
C ILE A 333 -22.71 25.56 2.82
N SER A 334 -22.80 26.40 1.78
CA SER A 334 -24.01 26.50 0.95
C SER A 334 -23.90 25.76 -0.38
N SER A 335 -22.84 24.99 -0.59
CA SER A 335 -22.59 24.23 -1.83
C SER A 335 -22.83 22.74 -1.63
N ILE A 336 -23.22 22.08 -2.70
CA ILE A 336 -23.38 20.62 -2.77
C ILE A 336 -22.06 19.98 -3.19
N PRO A 337 -21.47 19.08 -2.38
CA PRO A 337 -20.25 18.40 -2.72
C PRO A 337 -20.48 17.24 -3.70
N VAL A 338 -19.84 17.31 -4.86
CA VAL A 338 -19.82 16.24 -5.86
C VAL A 338 -18.39 15.74 -5.96
N ILE A 339 -18.16 14.47 -5.65
CA ILE A 339 -16.83 13.88 -5.54
C ILE A 339 -16.50 13.10 -6.80
N LEU A 340 -15.42 13.51 -7.48
CA LEU A 340 -14.80 12.70 -8.54
C LEU A 340 -13.73 11.82 -7.91
N ASP A 341 -13.82 10.55 -8.13
CA ASP A 341 -12.84 9.59 -7.61
C ASP A 341 -12.65 8.43 -8.60
N ARG A 342 -11.71 7.59 -8.29
CA ARG A 342 -11.59 6.29 -8.96
C ARG A 342 -12.82 5.44 -8.64
N LYS A 343 -13.21 4.61 -9.59
CA LYS A 343 -14.35 3.71 -9.39
C LYS A 343 -14.14 2.86 -8.13
N HIS A 344 -15.04 3.00 -7.16
CA HIS A 344 -15.07 2.23 -5.92
C HIS A 344 -16.52 2.06 -5.45
N ILE A 345 -16.71 1.23 -4.45
CA ILE A 345 -18.01 1.09 -3.80
C ILE A 345 -18.06 2.04 -2.61
N ASN A 346 -19.09 2.85 -2.58
CA ASN A 346 -19.33 3.75 -1.46
C ASN A 346 -20.76 3.51 -0.92
N PRO A 347 -20.91 2.94 0.28
CA PRO A 347 -22.24 2.62 0.83
C PRO A 347 -23.07 3.85 1.18
N GLN A 348 -22.45 5.01 1.34
CA GLN A 348 -23.11 6.25 1.73
C GLN A 348 -23.44 7.17 0.56
N LYS A 349 -22.85 6.95 -0.60
CA LYS A 349 -22.99 7.82 -1.77
C LYS A 349 -23.41 7.04 -2.99
N ILE A 350 -24.15 7.67 -3.87
CA ILE A 350 -24.51 7.11 -5.19
C ILE A 350 -23.51 7.56 -6.25
N ASP A 351 -23.18 6.66 -7.16
CA ASP A 351 -22.37 6.96 -8.35
C ASP A 351 -23.27 7.42 -9.48
N ILE A 352 -23.15 8.68 -9.86
CA ILE A 352 -23.96 9.31 -10.91
C ILE A 352 -23.22 9.47 -12.24
N ILE A 353 -22.10 8.80 -12.44
CA ILE A 353 -21.28 8.98 -13.66
C ILE A 353 -22.09 8.75 -14.95
N GLN A 354 -23.01 7.78 -14.96
CA GLN A 354 -23.86 7.48 -16.11
C GLN A 354 -24.87 8.60 -16.43
N GLU A 355 -25.23 9.41 -15.43
CA GLU A 355 -26.05 10.60 -15.64
C GLU A 355 -25.26 11.75 -16.30
N ILE A 356 -23.95 11.73 -16.18
CA ILE A 356 -23.05 12.77 -16.70
C ILE A 356 -22.51 12.39 -18.07
N ILE A 357 -22.05 11.15 -18.22
CA ILE A 357 -21.46 10.61 -19.45
C ILE A 357 -22.20 9.32 -19.82
N LYS A 358 -22.84 9.30 -20.97
CA LYS A 358 -23.65 8.15 -21.43
C LYS A 358 -22.86 6.99 -22.05
N ASN A 359 -21.53 7.07 -22.12
CA ASN A 359 -20.69 6.05 -22.76
C ASN A 359 -19.59 5.58 -21.80
N ASP A 360 -19.07 4.36 -22.01
CA ASP A 360 -17.99 3.69 -21.26
C ASP A 360 -16.62 4.42 -21.32
N LEU A 361 -16.65 5.73 -21.52
CA LEU A 361 -15.45 6.57 -21.69
C LEU A 361 -14.56 6.60 -20.44
N CYS A 362 -15.13 6.36 -19.27
CA CYS A 362 -14.42 6.49 -17.98
C CYS A 362 -14.77 5.36 -17.01
N ASP A 363 -14.59 4.09 -17.43
CA ASP A 363 -14.93 2.92 -16.61
C ASP A 363 -14.19 2.84 -15.27
N ASP A 364 -13.06 3.52 -15.17
CA ASP A 364 -12.18 3.55 -14.01
C ASP A 364 -12.43 4.73 -13.06
N MET A 365 -13.42 5.59 -13.40
CA MET A 365 -13.80 6.76 -12.60
C MET A 365 -15.25 6.66 -12.12
N GLY A 366 -15.56 7.35 -11.03
CA GLY A 366 -16.89 7.51 -10.48
C GLY A 366 -17.16 8.97 -10.12
N VAL A 367 -18.41 9.34 -10.12
CA VAL A 367 -18.91 10.65 -9.65
C VAL A 367 -19.88 10.40 -8.52
N TYR A 368 -19.48 10.71 -7.31
CA TYR A 368 -20.20 10.34 -6.09
C TYR A 368 -20.87 11.56 -5.45
N ILE A 369 -22.12 11.40 -5.05
CA ILE A 369 -22.91 12.42 -4.37
C ILE A 369 -23.80 11.76 -3.32
N ASP A 370 -24.08 12.46 -2.23
CA ASP A 370 -25.08 12.02 -1.26
C ASP A 370 -26.47 11.91 -1.92
N LYS A 371 -27.25 10.90 -1.53
CA LYS A 371 -28.55 10.63 -2.14
C LYS A 371 -29.50 11.82 -2.00
N ASP A 372 -29.56 12.44 -0.81
CA ASP A 372 -30.44 13.59 -0.57
C ASP A 372 -29.99 14.84 -1.34
N ASP A 373 -28.68 15.03 -1.46
CA ASP A 373 -28.13 16.13 -2.25
C ASP A 373 -28.35 15.93 -3.75
N PHE A 374 -28.35 14.70 -4.23
CA PHE A 374 -28.68 14.41 -5.61
C PHE A 374 -30.12 14.77 -5.96
N GLU A 375 -31.08 14.46 -5.06
CA GLU A 375 -32.49 14.86 -5.25
C GLU A 375 -32.64 16.40 -5.24
N LYS A 376 -31.91 17.12 -4.39
CA LYS A 376 -31.90 18.61 -4.39
C LYS A 376 -31.34 19.15 -5.72
N VAL A 377 -30.24 18.54 -6.21
CA VAL A 377 -29.64 18.95 -7.50
C VAL A 377 -30.62 18.72 -8.66
N LYS A 378 -31.31 17.56 -8.70
CA LYS A 378 -32.30 17.26 -9.73
C LYS A 378 -33.49 18.25 -9.77
N GLN A 379 -33.92 18.73 -8.60
CA GLN A 379 -34.99 19.74 -8.51
C GLN A 379 -34.55 21.09 -9.11
N ASN A 380 -33.25 21.37 -9.17
CA ASN A 380 -32.73 22.56 -9.84
C ASN A 380 -32.11 22.17 -11.20
N GLU A 381 -32.97 22.11 -12.23
CA GLU A 381 -32.57 21.68 -13.58
C GLU A 381 -31.37 22.46 -14.14
N LEU A 382 -31.30 23.76 -13.88
CA LEU A 382 -30.21 24.60 -14.36
C LEU A 382 -28.89 24.25 -13.68
N LEU A 383 -28.90 24.06 -12.35
CA LEU A 383 -27.72 23.63 -11.60
C LEU A 383 -27.25 22.23 -12.06
N PHE A 384 -28.17 21.28 -12.19
CA PHE A 384 -27.85 19.92 -12.62
C PHE A 384 -27.28 19.90 -14.04
N SER A 385 -27.88 20.63 -14.98
CA SER A 385 -27.36 20.78 -16.33
C SER A 385 -25.96 21.38 -16.34
N THR A 386 -25.71 22.39 -15.51
CA THR A 386 -24.40 23.05 -15.38
C THR A 386 -23.34 22.09 -14.84
N ILE A 387 -23.65 21.35 -13.77
CA ILE A 387 -22.76 20.31 -13.22
C ILE A 387 -22.44 19.27 -14.29
N LYS A 388 -23.43 18.79 -15.02
CA LYS A 388 -23.25 17.78 -16.09
C LYS A 388 -22.32 18.28 -17.19
N HIS A 389 -22.47 19.51 -17.66
CA HIS A 389 -21.59 20.06 -18.69
C HIS A 389 -20.16 20.22 -18.19
N TYR A 390 -20.00 20.82 -17.01
CA TYR A 390 -18.68 21.03 -16.40
C TYR A 390 -17.92 19.72 -16.20
N LEU A 391 -18.55 18.72 -15.59
CA LEU A 391 -17.93 17.43 -15.30
C LEU A 391 -17.71 16.60 -16.58
N ARG A 392 -18.64 16.62 -17.54
CA ARG A 392 -18.45 15.94 -18.81
C ARG A 392 -17.22 16.43 -19.54
N ASP A 393 -17.07 17.75 -19.67
CA ASP A 393 -15.96 18.35 -20.39
C ASP A 393 -14.62 18.10 -19.65
N PHE A 394 -14.62 18.19 -18.33
CA PHE A 394 -13.47 17.86 -17.49
C PHE A 394 -13.05 16.39 -17.61
N LEU A 395 -13.98 15.45 -17.48
CA LEU A 395 -13.70 14.01 -17.56
C LEU A 395 -13.24 13.60 -18.97
N HIS A 396 -13.82 14.19 -20.01
CA HIS A 396 -13.40 13.96 -21.39
C HIS A 396 -11.94 14.38 -21.61
N GLU A 397 -11.55 15.55 -21.13
CA GLU A 397 -10.20 16.07 -21.28
C GLU A 397 -9.18 15.30 -20.41
N ILE A 398 -9.57 14.91 -19.18
CA ILE A 398 -8.75 14.01 -18.35
C ILE A 398 -8.46 12.71 -19.12
N LYS A 399 -9.47 12.09 -19.72
CA LYS A 399 -9.29 10.84 -20.45
C LYS A 399 -8.33 10.99 -21.62
N ILE A 400 -8.50 12.02 -22.44
CA ILE A 400 -7.59 12.29 -23.57
C ILE A 400 -6.16 12.46 -23.07
N THR A 401 -5.97 13.28 -22.03
CA THR A 401 -4.64 13.56 -21.46
C THR A 401 -3.99 12.31 -20.88
N ILE A 402 -4.78 11.44 -20.23
CA ILE A 402 -4.29 10.16 -19.69
C ILE A 402 -3.85 9.24 -20.84
N ASP A 403 -4.68 9.07 -21.87
CA ASP A 403 -4.40 8.20 -23.01
C ASP A 403 -3.14 8.68 -23.75
N GLU A 404 -2.98 9.98 -23.95
CA GLU A 404 -1.77 10.56 -24.51
C GLU A 404 -0.54 10.34 -23.64
N THR A 405 -0.69 10.53 -22.33
CA THR A 405 0.41 10.33 -21.37
C THR A 405 0.84 8.87 -21.35
N GLU A 406 -0.10 7.93 -21.28
CA GLU A 406 0.19 6.49 -21.32
C GLU A 406 0.86 6.06 -22.63
N SER A 407 0.47 6.65 -23.77
CA SER A 407 1.08 6.34 -25.05
C SER A 407 2.57 6.67 -25.12
N LYS A 408 2.98 7.71 -24.38
CA LYS A 408 4.35 8.23 -24.29
C LYS A 408 5.17 7.60 -23.15
N MET A 409 4.55 6.80 -22.30
CA MET A 409 5.27 6.16 -21.18
C MET A 409 6.21 5.06 -21.67
N MET A 410 7.33 4.91 -20.94
CA MET A 410 8.32 3.87 -21.16
C MET A 410 7.67 2.47 -21.22
N LYS A 411 8.15 1.64 -22.13
CA LYS A 411 7.75 0.24 -22.34
C LYS A 411 8.89 -0.71 -21.96
N GLU A 412 8.58 -1.97 -21.74
CA GLU A 412 9.59 -2.99 -21.42
C GLU A 412 10.67 -3.10 -22.54
N LYS A 413 10.28 -2.81 -23.78
CA LYS A 413 11.26 -2.77 -24.90
C LYS A 413 12.30 -1.66 -24.69
N ASP A 414 11.89 -0.49 -24.22
CA ASP A 414 12.79 0.65 -24.03
C ASP A 414 13.85 0.34 -22.95
N VAL A 415 13.48 -0.46 -21.93
CA VAL A 415 14.42 -0.97 -20.91
C VAL A 415 15.43 -1.94 -21.52
N ILE A 416 15.00 -2.85 -22.40
CA ILE A 416 15.90 -3.76 -23.10
C ILE A 416 16.85 -2.98 -24.02
N ASP A 417 16.33 -2.05 -24.83
CA ASP A 417 17.13 -1.19 -25.73
C ASP A 417 18.15 -0.34 -24.93
N TYR A 418 17.81 0.02 -23.67
CA TYR A 418 18.75 0.70 -22.78
C TYR A 418 19.90 -0.21 -22.32
N PHE A 419 19.61 -1.45 -21.96
CA PHE A 419 20.65 -2.44 -21.61
C PHE A 419 21.57 -2.77 -22.79
N GLU A 420 21.04 -2.87 -24.01
CA GLU A 420 21.84 -3.08 -25.22
C GLU A 420 22.90 -1.98 -25.43
N LYS A 421 22.53 -0.73 -25.08
CA LYS A 421 23.42 0.43 -25.17
C LYS A 421 24.37 0.56 -23.97
N ASN A 422 24.02 -0.03 -22.82
CA ASN A 422 24.75 0.11 -21.55
C ASN A 422 25.18 -1.27 -21.02
N LYS A 423 25.97 -2.00 -21.77
CA LYS A 423 26.36 -3.39 -21.50
C LYS A 423 27.00 -3.60 -20.12
N SER A 424 27.70 -2.60 -19.58
CA SER A 424 28.30 -2.66 -18.24
C SER A 424 27.28 -2.88 -17.12
N LEU A 425 26.04 -2.47 -17.32
CA LEU A 425 24.96 -2.64 -16.34
C LEU A 425 24.35 -4.04 -16.35
N ILE A 426 24.48 -4.79 -17.45
CA ILE A 426 23.84 -6.10 -17.60
C ILE A 426 24.33 -7.05 -16.50
N HIS A 427 25.63 -7.09 -16.24
CA HIS A 427 26.19 -7.97 -15.20
C HIS A 427 25.68 -7.59 -13.79
N THR A 428 25.60 -6.30 -13.48
CA THR A 428 25.09 -5.80 -12.18
C THR A 428 23.64 -6.24 -11.98
N PHE A 429 22.77 -5.98 -12.96
CA PHE A 429 21.36 -6.34 -12.86
C PHE A 429 21.12 -7.84 -12.93
N PHE A 430 21.95 -8.58 -13.66
CA PHE A 430 21.90 -10.04 -13.63
C PHE A 430 22.09 -10.57 -12.20
N ASN A 431 23.11 -10.11 -11.48
CA ASN A 431 23.36 -10.52 -10.11
C ASN A 431 22.20 -10.16 -9.16
N ILE A 432 21.62 -8.95 -9.31
CA ILE A 432 20.45 -8.54 -8.53
C ILE A 432 19.27 -9.48 -8.80
N PHE A 433 19.00 -9.80 -10.06
CA PHE A 433 17.88 -10.68 -10.42
C PHE A 433 18.11 -12.13 -9.99
N GLU A 434 19.37 -12.64 -10.06
CA GLU A 434 19.68 -13.99 -9.59
C GLU A 434 19.45 -14.13 -8.08
N ASP A 435 19.87 -13.15 -7.29
CA ASP A 435 19.63 -13.15 -5.85
C ASP A 435 18.13 -13.05 -5.56
N GLU A 436 17.45 -12.05 -6.12
CA GLU A 436 16.03 -11.78 -5.89
C GLU A 436 15.11 -12.95 -6.25
N LEU A 437 15.39 -13.61 -7.37
CA LEU A 437 14.55 -14.66 -7.92
C LEU A 437 14.97 -16.08 -7.50
N SER A 438 16.00 -16.23 -6.68
CA SER A 438 16.60 -17.52 -6.35
C SER A 438 15.58 -18.55 -5.84
N HIS A 439 14.75 -18.19 -4.88
CA HIS A 439 13.72 -19.06 -4.33
C HIS A 439 12.56 -19.28 -5.32
N LEU A 440 12.15 -18.25 -6.04
CA LEU A 440 11.08 -18.36 -7.06
C LEU A 440 11.48 -19.32 -8.18
N LYS A 441 12.73 -19.29 -8.64
CA LYS A 441 13.28 -20.21 -9.66
C LYS A 441 13.17 -21.67 -9.23
N GLN A 442 13.40 -21.94 -7.95
CA GLN A 442 13.32 -23.30 -7.41
C GLN A 442 11.87 -23.75 -7.24
N LYS A 443 11.00 -22.89 -6.72
CA LYS A 443 9.63 -23.24 -6.33
C LYS A 443 8.63 -23.16 -7.49
N CYS A 444 8.76 -22.18 -8.37
CA CYS A 444 7.83 -21.90 -9.47
C CYS A 444 8.53 -21.54 -10.78
N PRO A 445 9.36 -22.44 -11.35
CA PRO A 445 10.15 -22.16 -12.57
C PRO A 445 9.26 -21.78 -13.76
N ASN A 446 8.02 -22.24 -13.82
CA ASN A 446 7.07 -21.92 -14.89
C ASN A 446 6.72 -20.42 -14.92
N ILE A 447 6.67 -19.74 -13.77
CA ILE A 447 6.47 -18.29 -13.73
C ILE A 447 7.61 -17.59 -14.45
N ILE A 448 8.86 -17.92 -14.09
CA ILE A 448 10.07 -17.37 -14.72
C ILE A 448 10.09 -17.65 -16.24
N ALA A 449 9.75 -18.85 -16.64
CA ALA A 449 9.72 -19.24 -18.07
C ALA A 449 8.70 -18.43 -18.88
N SER A 450 7.62 -17.98 -18.26
CA SER A 450 6.59 -17.14 -18.91
C SER A 450 7.02 -15.69 -19.16
N TRP A 451 8.05 -15.20 -18.49
CA TRP A 451 8.47 -13.79 -18.54
C TRP A 451 9.26 -13.46 -19.79
N LYS A 452 8.60 -12.85 -20.75
CA LYS A 452 9.12 -12.55 -22.08
C LYS A 452 10.37 -11.66 -22.07
N TYR A 453 10.37 -10.60 -21.27
CA TYR A 453 11.42 -9.59 -21.32
C TYR A 453 12.61 -9.98 -20.44
N TYR A 454 12.39 -10.67 -19.33
CA TYR A 454 13.45 -11.28 -18.56
C TYR A 454 14.24 -12.30 -19.40
N ASN A 455 13.55 -13.16 -20.18
CA ASN A 455 14.19 -14.10 -21.10
C ASN A 455 14.99 -13.40 -22.21
N LYS A 456 14.56 -12.21 -22.67
CA LYS A 456 15.37 -11.40 -23.59
C LYS A 456 16.62 -10.84 -22.91
N PHE A 457 16.48 -10.33 -21.68
CA PHE A 457 17.62 -9.84 -20.90
C PHE A 457 18.66 -10.93 -20.66
N LEU A 458 18.25 -12.17 -20.34
CA LEU A 458 19.16 -13.29 -20.18
C LEU A 458 19.97 -13.59 -21.47
N LYS A 459 19.36 -13.45 -22.64
CA LYS A 459 20.07 -13.57 -23.93
C LYS A 459 21.13 -12.48 -24.13
N LEU A 460 20.85 -11.25 -23.68
CA LEU A 460 21.84 -10.16 -23.72
C LEU A 460 23.02 -10.40 -22.77
N TYR A 461 22.80 -11.09 -21.67
CA TYR A 461 23.85 -11.46 -20.73
C TYR A 461 24.76 -12.56 -21.27
N GLN A 462 24.20 -13.49 -22.06
CA GLN A 462 24.92 -14.63 -22.62
C GLN A 462 25.69 -14.30 -23.91
N GLY A 463 25.37 -13.23 -24.61
CA GLY A 463 25.99 -12.76 -25.87
C GLY A 463 26.81 -11.52 -25.71
#